data_cc8c0c7465b438fbfc57587dd256e03f
#
_entry.id   cc8c0c7465b438fbfc57587dd256e03f
#
_cell.length_a   1.000
_cell.length_b   1.000
_cell.length_c   1.000
_cell.angle_alpha   90.00
_cell.angle_beta   90.00
_cell.angle_gamma   90.00
#
_symmetry.space_group_name_H-M   'P 1'
#
loop_
_entity.id
_entity.type
_entity.pdbx_description
1 polymer ?
#
loop_
_entity_poly.entity_id
_entity_poly.type
_entity_poly.pdbx_seq_one_letter_code
_entity_poly.pdbx_strand_id
1 'polypeptide(L)'
;MKKKVLTSLFLILIISLCLITTFMLYKDKQKDEQEKNEQARYLEIKEIVKKGVEKNLKATHPNCPIVDELPENNSVGSHYNSSYLINNGYIKQKDLLDYDGESFCDIYVEIKTYKKNQFDSQKDCNVSYELYLKCNNYKEKGYKNWG
;
A
#
# COMPACT_ATOMS: atom_id res chain seq x y z
N MET A 1 -6.02 -62.69 18.36
CA MET A 1 -4.93 -61.74 18.02
C MET A 1 -5.29 -60.73 16.90
N LYS A 2 -5.93 -61.12 15.78
CA LYS A 2 -6.25 -60.23 14.66
C LYS A 2 -7.13 -59.00 15.00
N LYS A 3 -8.11 -59.11 15.91
CA LYS A 3 -8.97 -57.96 16.29
C LYS A 3 -8.21 -56.85 17.05
N LYS A 4 -7.26 -57.20 17.95
CA LYS A 4 -6.45 -56.19 18.68
C LYS A 4 -5.50 -55.42 17.77
N VAL A 5 -4.94 -56.05 16.74
CA VAL A 5 -4.08 -55.39 15.77
C VAL A 5 -4.89 -54.43 14.89
N LEU A 6 -6.09 -54.79 14.48
CA LEU A 6 -6.96 -53.95 13.66
C LEU A 6 -7.43 -52.70 14.43
N THR A 7 -7.77 -52.82 15.71
CA THR A 7 -8.13 -51.64 16.55
C THR A 7 -6.96 -50.72 16.81
N SER A 8 -5.76 -51.27 16.98
CA SER A 8 -4.55 -50.44 17.14
C SER A 8 -4.20 -49.66 15.86
N LEU A 9 -4.32 -50.26 14.68
CA LEU A 9 -4.13 -49.59 13.38
C LEU A 9 -5.16 -48.48 13.18
N PHE A 10 -6.42 -48.71 13.56
CA PHE A 10 -7.46 -47.70 13.41
C PHE A 10 -7.24 -46.51 14.34
N LEU A 11 -6.76 -46.71 15.57
CA LEU A 11 -6.38 -45.65 16.53
C LEU A 11 -5.20 -44.80 15.99
N ILE A 12 -4.20 -45.44 15.43
CA ILE A 12 -3.05 -44.72 14.82
C ILE A 12 -3.51 -43.85 13.66
N LEU A 13 -4.43 -44.32 12.84
CA LEU A 13 -4.97 -43.61 11.70
C LEU A 13 -5.78 -42.37 12.13
N ILE A 14 -6.58 -42.47 13.20
CA ILE A 14 -7.31 -41.34 13.76
C ILE A 14 -6.35 -40.30 14.33
N ILE A 15 -5.35 -40.71 15.10
CA ILE A 15 -4.37 -39.80 15.66
C ILE A 15 -3.61 -39.05 14.56
N SER A 16 -3.20 -39.75 13.51
CA SER A 16 -2.50 -39.11 12.37
C SER A 16 -3.37 -38.09 11.63
N LEU A 17 -4.66 -38.40 11.43
CA LEU A 17 -5.62 -37.46 10.84
C LEU A 17 -5.82 -36.21 11.72
N CYS A 18 -5.96 -36.39 13.04
CA CYS A 18 -6.07 -35.27 13.98
C CYS A 18 -4.80 -34.36 13.94
N LEU A 19 -3.61 -34.94 13.87
CA LEU A 19 -2.37 -34.18 13.78
C LEU A 19 -2.26 -33.40 12.46
N ILE A 20 -2.67 -33.98 11.35
CA ILE A 20 -2.68 -33.30 10.04
C ILE A 20 -3.66 -32.13 10.05
N THR A 21 -4.87 -32.33 10.56
CA THR A 21 -5.88 -31.26 10.61
C THR A 21 -5.46 -30.11 11.53
N THR A 22 -4.91 -30.40 12.71
CA THR A 22 -4.41 -29.37 13.63
C THR A 22 -3.22 -28.60 13.02
N PHE A 23 -2.34 -29.27 12.28
CA PHE A 23 -1.24 -28.62 11.59
C PHE A 23 -1.71 -27.71 10.45
N MET A 24 -2.71 -28.13 9.68
CA MET A 24 -3.30 -27.27 8.62
C MET A 24 -3.96 -26.03 9.23
N LEU A 25 -4.77 -26.19 10.28
CA LEU A 25 -5.41 -25.06 10.97
C LEU A 25 -4.39 -24.10 11.59
N TYR A 26 -3.25 -24.60 12.07
CA TYR A 26 -2.18 -23.75 12.60
C TYR A 26 -1.50 -22.94 11.49
N LYS A 27 -1.23 -23.56 10.33
CA LYS A 27 -0.68 -22.85 9.15
C LYS A 27 -1.62 -21.77 8.62
N ASP A 28 -2.93 -22.07 8.54
CA ASP A 28 -3.92 -21.10 8.09
C ASP A 28 -3.96 -19.88 9.02
N LYS A 29 -3.94 -20.10 10.33
CA LYS A 29 -3.88 -19.00 11.31
C LYS A 29 -2.62 -18.14 11.16
N GLN A 30 -1.45 -18.75 10.96
CA GLN A 30 -0.21 -18.00 10.75
C GLN A 30 -0.27 -17.16 9.48
N LYS A 31 -0.85 -17.69 8.41
CA LYS A 31 -1.03 -16.98 7.16
C LYS A 31 -1.96 -15.77 7.33
N ASP A 32 -3.09 -15.95 8.01
CA ASP A 32 -4.04 -14.88 8.29
C ASP A 32 -3.43 -13.75 9.13
N GLU A 33 -2.60 -14.09 10.13
CA GLU A 33 -1.89 -13.10 10.95
C GLU A 33 -0.84 -12.34 10.12
N GLN A 34 -0.11 -13.05 9.26
CA GLN A 34 0.87 -12.43 8.38
C GLN A 34 0.20 -11.45 7.42
N GLU A 35 -0.86 -11.86 6.71
CA GLU A 35 -1.63 -11.00 5.80
C GLU A 35 -2.16 -9.75 6.50
N LYS A 36 -2.66 -9.87 7.73
CA LYS A 36 -3.12 -8.72 8.54
C LYS A 36 -1.98 -7.75 8.87
N ASN A 37 -0.82 -8.26 9.25
CA ASN A 37 0.34 -7.45 9.60
C ASN A 37 0.92 -6.75 8.35
N GLU A 38 0.98 -7.43 7.21
CA GLU A 38 1.37 -6.85 5.93
C GLU A 38 0.41 -5.73 5.53
N GLN A 39 -0.89 -5.94 5.64
CA GLN A 39 -1.90 -4.94 5.35
C GLN A 39 -1.82 -3.73 6.30
N ALA A 40 -1.59 -3.96 7.60
CA ALA A 40 -1.42 -2.89 8.58
C ALA A 40 -0.19 -2.03 8.26
N ARG A 41 0.94 -2.66 7.91
CA ARG A 41 2.17 -1.95 7.50
C ARG A 41 1.96 -1.16 6.22
N TYR A 42 1.29 -1.74 5.24
CA TYR A 42 0.93 -1.06 4.00
C TYR A 42 0.12 0.21 4.25
N LEU A 43 -0.91 0.15 5.11
CA LEU A 43 -1.72 1.31 5.46
C LEU A 43 -0.90 2.39 6.19
N GLU A 44 0.01 1.99 7.08
CA GLU A 44 0.93 2.91 7.76
C GLU A 44 1.81 3.66 6.76
N ILE A 45 2.45 2.94 5.82
CA ILE A 45 3.26 3.55 4.76
C ILE A 45 2.42 4.53 3.95
N LYS A 46 1.22 4.12 3.55
CA LYS A 46 0.30 4.95 2.78
C LYS A 46 -0.02 6.27 3.48
N GLU A 47 -0.29 6.25 4.78
CA GLU A 47 -0.54 7.45 5.58
C GLU A 47 0.68 8.37 5.69
N ILE A 48 1.88 7.81 5.84
CA ILE A 48 3.12 8.58 5.88
C ILE A 48 3.34 9.29 4.53
N VAL A 49 3.17 8.55 3.44
CA VAL A 49 3.34 9.08 2.09
C VAL A 49 2.29 10.14 1.78
N LYS A 50 1.03 9.93 2.15
CA LYS A 50 -0.05 10.91 2.02
C LYS A 50 0.33 12.23 2.66
N LYS A 51 0.81 12.22 3.90
CA LYS A 51 1.28 13.43 4.59
C LYS A 51 2.45 14.09 3.86
N GLY A 52 3.39 13.32 3.34
CA GLY A 52 4.51 13.80 2.53
C GLY A 52 4.06 14.49 1.25
N VAL A 53 3.12 13.89 0.53
CA VAL A 53 2.51 14.46 -0.69
C VAL A 53 1.78 15.75 -0.39
N GLU A 54 0.95 15.79 0.64
CA GLU A 54 0.22 17.00 1.04
C GLU A 54 1.16 18.14 1.45
N LYS A 55 2.25 17.82 2.15
CA LYS A 55 3.30 18.79 2.48
C LYS A 55 3.98 19.34 1.22
N ASN A 56 4.29 18.47 0.26
CA ASN A 56 4.83 18.88 -1.03
C ASN A 56 3.85 19.79 -1.79
N LEU A 57 2.58 19.40 -1.87
CA LEU A 57 1.55 20.19 -2.56
C LEU A 57 1.37 21.57 -1.93
N LYS A 58 1.38 21.68 -0.60
CA LYS A 58 1.33 22.96 0.11
C LYS A 58 2.55 23.83 -0.16
N ALA A 59 3.72 23.23 -0.37
CA ALA A 59 4.93 23.96 -0.71
C ALA A 59 4.96 24.43 -2.17
N THR A 60 4.48 23.60 -3.09
CA THR A 60 4.52 23.87 -4.54
C THR A 60 3.29 24.62 -5.05
N HIS A 61 2.16 24.50 -4.37
CA HIS A 61 0.86 25.09 -4.69
C HIS A 61 0.23 25.76 -3.47
N PRO A 62 0.89 26.76 -2.85
CA PRO A 62 0.49 27.29 -1.54
C PRO A 62 -0.90 27.90 -1.50
N ASN A 63 -1.42 28.35 -2.64
CA ASN A 63 -2.72 29.02 -2.75
C ASN A 63 -3.82 28.12 -3.34
N CYS A 64 -3.50 26.86 -3.69
CA CYS A 64 -4.45 25.91 -4.27
C CYS A 64 -4.96 24.95 -3.19
N PRO A 65 -6.25 24.95 -2.85
CA PRO A 65 -6.80 23.94 -1.95
C PRO A 65 -6.67 22.54 -2.55
N ILE A 66 -6.35 21.59 -1.68
CA ILE A 66 -6.35 20.16 -2.04
C ILE A 66 -7.79 19.68 -1.94
N VAL A 67 -8.30 19.09 -3.03
CA VAL A 67 -9.67 18.57 -3.15
C VAL A 67 -9.63 17.11 -3.59
N ASP A 68 -10.67 16.35 -3.26
CA ASP A 68 -10.75 14.94 -3.60
C ASP A 68 -10.97 14.72 -5.10
N GLU A 69 -11.78 15.58 -5.74
CA GLU A 69 -12.11 15.47 -7.17
C GLU A 69 -11.96 16.81 -7.88
N LEU A 70 -11.48 16.77 -9.10
CA LEU A 70 -11.41 17.91 -10.01
C LEU A 70 -12.38 17.75 -11.17
N PRO A 71 -12.89 18.86 -11.75
CA PRO A 71 -13.61 18.81 -13.00
C PRO A 71 -12.75 18.17 -14.10
N GLU A 72 -13.34 17.28 -14.90
CA GLU A 72 -12.62 16.54 -15.96
C GLU A 72 -11.96 17.42 -17.03
N ASN A 73 -12.47 18.64 -17.23
CA ASN A 73 -12.02 19.56 -18.27
C ASN A 73 -10.98 20.53 -17.72
N ASN A 74 -9.81 20.61 -18.39
CA ASN A 74 -8.69 21.54 -18.11
C ASN A 74 -7.78 21.18 -16.90
N SER A 75 -7.64 19.91 -16.56
CA SER A 75 -6.60 19.51 -15.59
C SER A 75 -5.28 19.21 -16.27
N VAL A 76 -4.19 19.80 -15.75
CA VAL A 76 -2.81 19.45 -16.15
C VAL A 76 -2.31 18.41 -15.16
N GLY A 77 -1.87 17.26 -15.67
CA GLY A 77 -1.32 16.17 -14.85
C GLY A 77 0.20 16.29 -14.71
N SER A 78 0.69 16.04 -13.51
CA SER A 78 2.10 15.76 -13.23
C SER A 78 2.19 14.52 -12.34
N HIS A 79 3.37 13.94 -12.24
CA HIS A 79 3.56 12.74 -11.40
C HIS A 79 4.86 12.83 -10.62
N TYR A 80 4.89 12.18 -9.45
CA TYR A 80 6.05 12.03 -8.60
C TYR A 80 6.24 10.55 -8.23
N ASN A 81 7.50 10.19 -8.01
CA ASN A 81 7.88 8.87 -7.50
C ASN A 81 8.49 8.99 -6.10
N SER A 82 8.83 7.83 -5.52
CA SER A 82 9.49 7.75 -4.21
C SER A 82 10.78 8.58 -4.14
N SER A 83 11.61 8.53 -5.18
CA SER A 83 12.87 9.26 -5.23
C SER A 83 12.66 10.77 -5.14
N TYR A 84 11.66 11.31 -5.82
CA TYR A 84 11.36 12.75 -5.75
C TYR A 84 10.99 13.17 -4.32
N LEU A 85 10.10 12.43 -3.66
CA LEU A 85 9.65 12.77 -2.31
C LEU A 85 10.76 12.63 -1.27
N ILE A 86 11.64 11.62 -1.42
CA ILE A 86 12.80 11.41 -0.55
C ILE A 86 13.83 12.52 -0.73
N ASN A 87 14.23 12.82 -1.97
CA ASN A 87 15.27 13.79 -2.28
C ASN A 87 14.88 15.21 -1.85
N ASN A 88 13.58 15.53 -1.84
CA ASN A 88 13.07 16.81 -1.37
C ASN A 88 12.72 16.81 0.13
N GLY A 89 12.99 15.73 0.87
CA GLY A 89 12.80 15.65 2.32
C GLY A 89 11.36 15.61 2.79
N TYR A 90 10.42 15.24 1.93
CA TYR A 90 9.01 15.10 2.29
C TYR A 90 8.72 13.78 3.02
N ILE A 91 9.48 12.73 2.71
CA ILE A 91 9.48 11.42 3.38
C ILE A 91 10.92 10.93 3.55
N LYS A 92 11.13 9.95 4.41
CA LYS A 92 12.43 9.29 4.58
C LYS A 92 12.38 7.92 3.92
N GLN A 93 13.50 7.48 3.34
CA GLN A 93 13.57 6.14 2.73
C GLN A 93 13.17 5.03 3.70
N LYS A 94 13.61 5.10 4.96
CA LYS A 94 13.25 4.13 6.00
C LYS A 94 11.73 4.01 6.26
N ASP A 95 10.97 5.06 5.96
CA ASP A 95 9.52 5.08 6.17
C ASP A 95 8.79 4.21 5.13
N LEU A 96 9.48 3.87 4.02
CA LEU A 96 8.99 3.00 2.94
C LEU A 96 9.39 1.52 3.12
N LEU A 97 10.06 1.18 4.21
CA LEU A 97 10.48 -0.20 4.48
C LEU A 97 9.25 -1.10 4.58
N ASP A 98 9.20 -2.15 3.75
CA ASP A 98 8.11 -3.12 3.71
C ASP A 98 8.04 -3.97 4.98
N TYR A 99 7.02 -4.78 5.09
CA TYR A 99 6.81 -5.69 6.24
C TYR A 99 7.95 -6.69 6.43
N ASP A 100 8.59 -7.12 5.34
CA ASP A 100 9.74 -8.04 5.38
C ASP A 100 11.00 -7.43 6.06
N GLY A 101 11.04 -6.11 6.25
CA GLY A 101 12.15 -5.38 6.84
C GLY A 101 13.39 -5.27 5.95
N GLU A 102 13.33 -5.70 4.69
CA GLU A 102 14.44 -5.74 3.74
C GLU A 102 14.16 -4.95 2.47
N SER A 103 12.95 -5.08 1.93
CA SER A 103 12.53 -4.39 0.71
C SER A 103 11.89 -3.03 1.01
N PHE A 104 11.84 -2.17 -0.01
CA PHE A 104 11.17 -0.87 0.07
C PHE A 104 9.97 -0.85 -0.86
N CYS A 105 8.87 -0.30 -0.35
CA CYS A 105 7.73 0.01 -1.19
C CYS A 105 8.06 1.15 -2.16
N ASP A 106 7.62 1.03 -3.39
CA ASP A 106 7.71 2.10 -4.38
C ASP A 106 6.40 2.87 -4.45
N ILE A 107 6.49 4.14 -4.82
CA ILE A 107 5.39 5.09 -4.81
C ILE A 107 5.21 5.67 -6.20
N TYR A 108 3.96 5.78 -6.61
CA TYR A 108 3.54 6.58 -7.74
C TYR A 108 2.44 7.55 -7.30
N VAL A 109 2.65 8.84 -7.51
CA VAL A 109 1.67 9.89 -7.21
C VAL A 109 1.31 10.59 -8.51
N GLU A 110 0.06 10.57 -8.85
CA GLU A 110 -0.51 11.33 -9.96
C GLU A 110 -1.16 12.60 -9.39
N ILE A 111 -0.73 13.76 -9.87
CA ILE A 111 -1.23 15.06 -9.43
C ILE A 111 -1.97 15.71 -10.58
N LYS A 112 -3.17 16.18 -10.32
CA LYS A 112 -3.99 16.94 -11.26
C LYS A 112 -4.19 18.33 -10.70
N THR A 113 -3.91 19.36 -11.51
CA THR A 113 -4.11 20.76 -11.16
C THR A 113 -5.16 21.36 -12.08
N TYR A 114 -6.18 21.94 -11.50
CA TYR A 114 -7.21 22.69 -12.22
C TYR A 114 -7.01 24.19 -12.03
N LYS A 115 -7.05 24.96 -13.13
CA LYS A 115 -7.01 26.42 -13.10
C LYS A 115 -8.28 26.96 -13.76
N LYS A 116 -9.05 27.75 -13.03
CA LYS A 116 -10.31 28.30 -13.53
C LYS A 116 -10.11 29.36 -14.62
N ASN A 117 -9.02 30.13 -14.53
CA ASN A 117 -8.65 31.12 -15.53
C ASN A 117 -7.19 30.95 -15.92
N GLN A 118 -6.88 30.90 -17.23
CA GLN A 118 -5.51 30.82 -17.75
C GLN A 118 -4.66 32.06 -17.41
N PHE A 119 -5.29 33.19 -17.10
CA PHE A 119 -4.63 34.48 -16.89
C PHE A 119 -4.43 34.88 -15.42
N ASP A 120 -5.13 34.29 -14.47
CA ASP A 120 -4.97 34.57 -13.03
C ASP A 120 -4.59 33.30 -12.27
N SER A 121 -3.27 32.98 -12.30
CA SER A 121 -2.73 31.70 -11.93
C SER A 121 -2.64 31.44 -10.41
N GLN A 122 -3.03 32.40 -9.54
CA GLN A 122 -2.76 32.29 -8.12
C GLN A 122 -4.00 32.24 -7.21
N LYS A 123 -5.19 32.60 -7.69
CA LYS A 123 -6.37 32.70 -6.83
C LYS A 123 -7.49 31.67 -7.07
N ASP A 124 -7.54 31.05 -8.26
CA ASP A 124 -8.60 30.11 -8.63
C ASP A 124 -8.02 28.79 -9.12
N CYS A 125 -7.25 28.11 -8.29
CA CYS A 125 -6.73 26.78 -8.58
C CYS A 125 -7.19 25.77 -7.54
N ASN A 126 -7.37 24.51 -7.96
CA ASN A 126 -7.54 23.35 -7.11
C ASN A 126 -6.52 22.29 -7.49
N VAL A 127 -6.09 21.49 -6.54
CA VAL A 127 -5.19 20.37 -6.74
C VAL A 127 -5.82 19.11 -6.17
N SER A 128 -5.81 18.03 -6.94
CA SER A 128 -6.10 16.69 -6.45
C SER A 128 -4.92 15.78 -6.69
N TYR A 129 -4.85 14.67 -5.96
CA TYR A 129 -3.83 13.66 -6.19
C TYR A 129 -4.38 12.26 -5.96
N GLU A 130 -3.80 11.32 -6.68
CA GLU A 130 -4.02 9.90 -6.49
C GLU A 130 -2.68 9.26 -6.11
N LEU A 131 -2.70 8.44 -5.06
CA LEU A 131 -1.51 7.80 -4.52
C LEU A 131 -1.61 6.30 -4.70
N TYR A 132 -0.58 5.70 -5.30
CA TYR A 132 -0.47 4.27 -5.53
C TYR A 132 0.83 3.75 -4.94
N LEU A 133 0.74 2.64 -4.20
CA LEU A 133 1.88 1.93 -3.65
C LEU A 133 2.08 0.58 -4.34
N LYS A 134 3.36 0.19 -4.42
CA LYS A 134 3.80 -1.16 -4.78
C LYS A 134 4.84 -1.60 -3.76
N CYS A 135 4.50 -2.60 -2.97
CA CYS A 135 5.38 -3.31 -2.05
C CYS A 135 5.71 -4.71 -2.62
N ASN A 136 6.50 -5.51 -1.92
CA ASN A 136 6.93 -6.82 -2.41
C ASN A 136 5.73 -7.74 -2.73
N ASN A 137 4.80 -7.86 -1.77
CA ASN A 137 3.61 -8.73 -1.88
C ASN A 137 2.32 -7.99 -2.23
N TYR A 138 2.38 -6.67 -2.41
CA TYR A 138 1.21 -5.85 -2.63
C TYR A 138 1.44 -4.80 -3.71
N LYS A 139 0.45 -4.69 -4.62
CA LYS A 139 0.43 -3.67 -5.65
C LYS A 139 -0.97 -3.10 -5.81
N GLU A 140 -1.13 -1.80 -5.62
CA GLU A 140 -2.42 -1.14 -5.87
C GLU A 140 -2.82 -1.17 -7.35
N LYS A 141 -4.11 -1.34 -7.57
CA LYS A 141 -4.69 -1.21 -8.92
C LYS A 141 -4.51 0.25 -9.37
N GLY A 142 -3.88 0.44 -10.53
CA GLY A 142 -3.56 1.79 -11.04
C GLY A 142 -2.11 2.20 -10.88
N TYR A 143 -1.30 1.46 -10.10
CA TYR A 143 0.14 1.69 -10.03
C TYR A 143 0.79 1.58 -11.42
N LYS A 144 1.51 2.63 -11.82
CA LYS A 144 2.24 2.70 -13.10
C LYS A 144 3.74 2.56 -12.83
N ASN A 145 4.41 1.64 -13.52
CA ASN A 145 5.88 1.60 -13.52
C ASN A 145 6.39 2.74 -14.41
N TRP A 146 7.08 3.68 -13.81
CA TRP A 146 7.90 4.64 -14.54
C TRP A 146 9.35 4.18 -14.41
N GLY A 147 9.84 3.57 -15.48
CA GLY A 147 11.26 3.29 -15.65
C GLY A 147 12.02 4.54 -16.07
#